data_9893a6f637ad3b37e90c9f2bd565ce9f
#
_entry.id   9893a6f637ad3b37e90c9f2bd565ce9f
#
_cell.length_a   1.000
_cell.length_b   1.000
_cell.length_c   1.000
_cell.angle_alpha   90.00
_cell.angle_beta   90.00
_cell.angle_gamma   90.00
#
_symmetry.space_group_name_H-M   'P 1'
#
loop_
_entity.id
_entity.type
_entity.pdbx_description
1 polymer ?
#
loop_
_entity_poly.entity_id
_entity_poly.type
_entity_poly.pdbx_seq_one_letter_code
_entity_poly.pdbx_strand_id
1 'polypeptide(L)'
;GDNSYPGWSLVGADTVDGINRTAWKHDTHGFFFHKHDANWKEISGGSSVKQGSPAFYNLETSFDQDLDDDGFKGTPPVNGGQASFSITGSTKEGQILTINQSSPDPDGLDGAYSYQWQSSSDGISWNNIANTTSTYSILNTDLGKQIRALISYSDDKGFTEKVITDVRTIPVPVTVDNVETFGAYTLAKTDSGDGYIAPAGTDEFIP
;
A
#
# COMPACT_ATOMS: atom_id res chain seq x y z
N GLY A 1 -19.62 17.83 -48.58
CA GLY A 1 -18.69 18.85 -48.08
C GLY A 1 -18.02 18.33 -46.87
N ASP A 2 -16.69 18.30 -46.90
CA ASP A 2 -15.86 17.92 -45.78
C ASP A 2 -16.04 18.96 -44.66
N ASN A 3 -16.85 18.63 -43.67
CA ASN A 3 -17.01 19.43 -42.44
C ASN A 3 -15.90 19.06 -41.43
N SER A 4 -14.64 19.04 -41.89
CA SER A 4 -13.54 18.90 -40.95
C SER A 4 -13.34 20.24 -40.22
N TYR A 5 -13.68 20.26 -38.95
CA TYR A 5 -13.29 21.35 -38.06
C TYR A 5 -11.81 21.13 -37.68
N PRO A 6 -10.89 21.99 -38.10
CA PRO A 6 -9.47 21.81 -37.80
C PRO A 6 -9.22 21.71 -36.30
N GLY A 7 -8.51 20.67 -35.86
CA GLY A 7 -8.20 20.42 -34.47
C GLY A 7 -9.32 19.72 -33.65
N TRP A 8 -10.46 19.40 -34.25
CA TRP A 8 -11.52 18.67 -33.60
C TRP A 8 -11.59 17.22 -34.07
N SER A 9 -11.71 16.31 -33.14
CA SER A 9 -11.92 14.88 -33.36
C SER A 9 -13.22 14.44 -32.71
N LEU A 10 -14.05 13.68 -33.42
CA LEU A 10 -15.19 13.00 -32.84
C LEU A 10 -14.69 11.84 -31.98
N VAL A 11 -14.97 11.88 -30.68
CA VAL A 11 -14.52 10.87 -29.70
C VAL A 11 -15.66 10.03 -29.15
N GLY A 12 -16.93 10.46 -29.34
CA GLY A 12 -18.09 9.68 -28.93
C GLY A 12 -19.36 10.10 -29.67
N ALA A 13 -20.22 9.13 -29.96
CA ALA A 13 -21.56 9.36 -30.48
C ALA A 13 -22.52 8.27 -29.96
N ASP A 14 -23.57 8.67 -29.26
CA ASP A 14 -24.53 7.72 -28.68
C ASP A 14 -25.89 8.39 -28.42
N THR A 15 -26.91 7.57 -28.16
CA THR A 15 -28.21 8.01 -27.70
C THR A 15 -28.30 7.86 -26.18
N VAL A 16 -28.14 8.98 -25.49
CA VAL A 16 -28.16 9.05 -24.03
C VAL A 16 -29.49 9.64 -23.56
N ASP A 17 -30.25 8.93 -22.72
CA ASP A 17 -31.58 9.32 -22.25
C ASP A 17 -32.54 9.66 -23.38
N GLY A 18 -32.51 8.92 -24.51
CA GLY A 18 -33.34 9.13 -25.68
C GLY A 18 -32.98 10.36 -26.55
N ILE A 19 -31.82 10.98 -26.27
CA ILE A 19 -31.30 12.12 -27.03
C ILE A 19 -29.99 11.72 -27.70
N ASN A 20 -29.90 11.88 -29.02
CA ASN A 20 -28.66 11.68 -29.74
C ASN A 20 -27.64 12.74 -29.32
N ARG A 21 -26.45 12.35 -28.99
CA ARG A 21 -25.35 13.21 -28.53
C ARG A 21 -24.05 12.85 -29.24
N THR A 22 -23.21 13.86 -29.45
CA THR A 22 -21.82 13.67 -29.91
C THR A 22 -20.87 14.34 -28.94
N ALA A 23 -19.73 13.69 -28.72
CA ALA A 23 -18.59 14.21 -27.97
C ALA A 23 -17.43 14.50 -28.92
N TRP A 24 -16.87 15.68 -28.84
CA TRP A 24 -15.78 16.16 -29.67
C TRP A 24 -14.63 16.61 -28.77
N LYS A 25 -13.40 16.23 -29.13
CA LYS A 25 -12.16 16.63 -28.45
C LYS A 25 -11.38 17.57 -29.36
N HIS A 26 -10.86 18.64 -28.77
CA HIS A 26 -9.92 19.55 -29.44
C HIS A 26 -8.59 19.59 -28.68
N ASP A 27 -7.49 19.60 -29.38
CA ASP A 27 -6.15 19.54 -28.80
C ASP A 27 -5.85 20.63 -27.76
N THR A 28 -6.48 21.80 -27.89
CA THR A 28 -6.24 22.95 -27.01
C THR A 28 -7.49 23.49 -26.29
N HIS A 29 -8.71 23.13 -26.76
CA HIS A 29 -9.96 23.70 -26.24
C HIS A 29 -10.75 22.71 -25.35
N GLY A 30 -10.28 21.46 -25.19
CA GLY A 30 -10.93 20.44 -24.39
C GLY A 30 -12.11 19.78 -25.10
N PHE A 31 -13.17 19.47 -24.37
CA PHE A 31 -14.30 18.69 -24.85
C PHE A 31 -15.54 19.54 -25.10
N PHE A 32 -16.25 19.23 -26.20
CA PHE A 32 -17.53 19.83 -26.56
C PHE A 32 -18.59 18.74 -26.81
N PHE A 33 -19.81 18.98 -26.33
CA PHE A 33 -20.92 18.04 -26.45
C PHE A 33 -22.08 18.71 -27.15
N HIS A 34 -22.58 18.05 -28.21
CA HIS A 34 -23.73 18.52 -29.00
C HIS A 34 -24.91 17.58 -28.82
N LYS A 35 -26.12 18.16 -28.83
CA LYS A 35 -27.37 17.41 -28.85
C LYS A 35 -27.93 17.43 -30.27
N HIS A 36 -28.54 16.31 -30.68
CA HIS A 36 -29.08 16.10 -31.99
C HIS A 36 -30.52 15.57 -31.90
N ASP A 37 -31.31 15.79 -32.91
CA ASP A 37 -32.65 15.19 -33.07
C ASP A 37 -32.53 13.69 -33.46
N ALA A 38 -33.68 13.03 -33.66
CA ALA A 38 -33.74 11.63 -34.04
C ALA A 38 -33.07 11.33 -35.40
N ASN A 39 -32.84 12.33 -36.21
CA ASN A 39 -32.15 12.22 -37.52
C ASN A 39 -30.68 12.66 -37.44
N TRP A 40 -30.11 12.81 -36.24
CA TRP A 40 -28.75 13.30 -35.99
C TRP A 40 -28.49 14.73 -36.48
N LYS A 41 -29.54 15.54 -36.66
CA LYS A 41 -29.38 16.96 -36.94
C LYS A 41 -29.18 17.71 -35.61
N GLU A 42 -28.17 18.55 -35.52
CA GLU A 42 -27.91 19.37 -34.35
C GLU A 42 -29.09 20.27 -33.99
N ILE A 43 -29.54 20.22 -32.72
CA ILE A 43 -30.68 20.97 -32.19
C ILE A 43 -30.28 22.02 -31.13
N SER A 44 -29.07 21.94 -30.59
CA SER A 44 -28.56 22.97 -29.70
C SER A 44 -27.06 23.06 -29.82
N GLY A 45 -26.52 24.28 -29.69
CA GLY A 45 -25.07 24.52 -29.67
C GLY A 45 -24.37 23.73 -28.56
N GLY A 46 -23.13 23.39 -28.84
CA GLY A 46 -22.31 22.58 -27.95
C GLY A 46 -22.07 23.25 -26.59
N SER A 47 -21.96 22.44 -25.56
CA SER A 47 -21.51 22.86 -24.25
C SER A 47 -20.08 22.39 -24.06
N SER A 48 -19.18 23.30 -23.62
CA SER A 48 -17.86 22.92 -23.21
C SER A 48 -17.90 22.30 -21.80
N VAL A 49 -17.17 21.20 -21.62
CA VAL A 49 -17.01 20.56 -20.33
C VAL A 49 -15.53 20.37 -20.06
N LYS A 50 -15.09 20.78 -18.88
CA LYS A 50 -13.70 20.66 -18.49
C LYS A 50 -13.38 19.20 -18.21
N GLN A 51 -12.35 18.65 -18.87
CA GLN A 51 -11.79 17.32 -18.57
C GLN A 51 -11.46 17.21 -17.08
N GLY A 52 -11.74 16.04 -16.49
CA GLY A 52 -11.50 15.79 -15.07
C GLY A 52 -12.53 16.45 -14.13
N SER A 53 -13.60 17.07 -14.65
CA SER A 53 -14.70 17.57 -13.80
C SER A 53 -15.75 16.49 -13.57
N PRO A 54 -16.56 16.56 -12.49
CA PRO A 54 -17.67 15.63 -12.28
C PRO A 54 -18.65 15.57 -13.46
N ALA A 55 -18.87 16.70 -14.13
CA ALA A 55 -19.73 16.77 -15.33
C ALA A 55 -19.12 16.00 -16.51
N PHE A 56 -17.80 16.02 -16.65
CA PHE A 56 -17.08 15.25 -17.67
C PHE A 56 -17.20 13.74 -17.42
N TYR A 57 -16.92 13.28 -16.21
CA TYR A 57 -17.01 11.87 -15.83
C TYR A 57 -18.45 11.32 -15.93
N ASN A 58 -19.45 12.15 -15.63
CA ASN A 58 -20.85 11.78 -15.86
C ASN A 58 -21.16 11.58 -17.36
N LEU A 59 -20.50 12.33 -18.24
CA LEU A 59 -20.66 12.15 -19.69
C LEU A 59 -20.01 10.85 -20.16
N GLU A 60 -18.79 10.54 -19.72
CA GLU A 60 -18.13 9.26 -20.02
C GLU A 60 -18.99 8.07 -19.61
N THR A 61 -19.52 8.11 -18.38
CA THR A 61 -20.46 7.09 -17.89
C THR A 61 -21.71 7.01 -18.76
N SER A 62 -22.26 8.17 -19.20
CA SER A 62 -23.47 8.23 -20.02
C SER A 62 -23.23 7.72 -21.45
N PHE A 63 -22.03 7.94 -22.00
CA PHE A 63 -21.64 7.43 -23.32
C PHE A 63 -21.12 5.98 -23.25
N ASP A 64 -20.90 5.44 -22.06
CA ASP A 64 -20.17 4.18 -21.84
C ASP A 64 -18.82 4.13 -22.58
N GLN A 65 -18.12 5.27 -22.61
CA GLN A 65 -16.85 5.46 -23.32
C GLN A 65 -15.84 6.22 -22.48
N ASP A 66 -14.59 5.80 -22.58
CA ASP A 66 -13.44 6.55 -22.11
C ASP A 66 -13.13 7.63 -23.16
N LEU A 67 -13.45 8.88 -22.86
CA LEU A 67 -13.36 9.99 -23.80
C LEU A 67 -11.99 10.68 -23.78
N ASP A 68 -11.22 10.51 -22.69
CA ASP A 68 -9.92 11.15 -22.54
C ASP A 68 -8.74 10.17 -22.53
N ASP A 69 -9.00 8.88 -22.72
CA ASP A 69 -8.03 7.81 -22.79
C ASP A 69 -7.26 7.61 -21.45
N ASP A 70 -7.92 7.86 -20.32
CA ASP A 70 -7.34 7.64 -18.98
C ASP A 70 -7.51 6.19 -18.47
N GLY A 71 -8.25 5.36 -19.21
CA GLY A 71 -8.52 3.95 -18.93
C GLY A 71 -9.82 3.71 -18.16
N PHE A 72 -10.57 4.75 -17.80
CA PHE A 72 -11.83 4.65 -17.07
C PHE A 72 -13.00 5.29 -17.82
N LYS A 73 -14.20 4.74 -17.64
CA LYS A 73 -15.44 5.31 -18.14
C LYS A 73 -16.17 6.02 -16.99
N GLY A 74 -15.72 7.22 -16.63
CA GLY A 74 -16.22 7.99 -15.50
C GLY A 74 -15.14 8.31 -14.49
N THR A 75 -15.51 8.59 -13.25
CA THR A 75 -14.56 9.04 -12.23
C THR A 75 -13.48 7.98 -11.97
N PRO A 76 -12.19 8.28 -12.24
CA PRO A 76 -11.10 7.37 -11.90
C PRO A 76 -11.10 7.05 -10.40
N PRO A 77 -10.71 5.84 -10.02
CA PRO A 77 -10.59 5.50 -8.61
C PRO A 77 -9.51 6.37 -7.94
N VAL A 78 -9.73 6.70 -6.69
CA VAL A 78 -8.79 7.41 -5.84
C VAL A 78 -8.36 6.48 -4.73
N ASN A 79 -7.05 6.35 -4.53
CA ASN A 79 -6.51 5.58 -3.41
C ASN A 79 -6.86 6.27 -2.09
N GLY A 80 -7.59 5.58 -1.21
CA GLY A 80 -8.05 6.06 0.09
C GLY A 80 -7.04 5.88 1.21
N GLY A 81 -5.93 5.18 0.96
CA GLY A 81 -4.88 4.91 1.93
C GLY A 81 -4.40 3.47 1.88
N GLN A 82 -3.76 3.01 2.96
CA GLN A 82 -3.17 1.68 3.07
C GLN A 82 -3.59 0.98 4.35
N ALA A 83 -3.62 -0.35 4.33
CA ALA A 83 -3.68 -1.17 5.54
C ALA A 83 -2.47 -0.91 6.45
N SER A 84 -2.59 -1.14 7.73
CA SER A 84 -1.45 -1.12 8.64
C SER A 84 -1.20 -2.49 9.26
N PHE A 85 0.08 -2.77 9.54
CA PHE A 85 0.53 -4.05 10.09
C PHE A 85 1.55 -3.83 11.20
N SER A 86 1.56 -4.75 12.16
CA SER A 86 2.54 -4.81 13.25
C SER A 86 3.12 -6.21 13.40
N ILE A 87 4.32 -6.30 13.99
CA ILE A 87 4.94 -7.59 14.35
C ILE A 87 4.77 -7.81 15.85
N THR A 88 4.22 -8.96 16.21
CA THR A 88 4.14 -9.43 17.60
C THR A 88 4.96 -10.70 17.81
N GLY A 89 5.22 -11.04 19.04
CA GLY A 89 6.00 -12.20 19.43
C GLY A 89 7.26 -11.83 20.24
N SER A 90 7.87 -12.82 20.90
CA SER A 90 9.12 -12.67 21.63
C SER A 90 10.28 -12.65 20.65
N THR A 91 11.29 -11.80 20.93
CA THR A 91 12.50 -11.66 20.10
C THR A 91 13.64 -12.63 20.50
N LYS A 92 13.34 -13.67 21.29
CA LYS A 92 14.32 -14.70 21.64
C LYS A 92 14.48 -15.73 20.50
N GLU A 93 15.66 -16.31 20.36
CA GLU A 93 15.92 -17.41 19.44
C GLU A 93 14.93 -18.55 19.60
N GLY A 94 14.49 -19.14 18.49
CA GLY A 94 13.51 -20.22 18.43
C GLY A 94 12.04 -19.77 18.62
N GLN A 95 11.79 -18.51 18.97
CA GLN A 95 10.45 -17.97 19.10
C GLN A 95 9.90 -17.50 17.76
N ILE A 96 8.57 -17.36 17.69
CA ILE A 96 7.87 -17.01 16.46
C ILE A 96 7.45 -15.54 16.51
N LEU A 97 7.81 -14.80 15.48
CA LEU A 97 7.24 -13.50 15.16
C LEU A 97 6.02 -13.68 14.26
N THR A 98 4.97 -12.90 14.48
CA THR A 98 3.72 -12.96 13.72
C THR A 98 3.36 -11.58 13.22
N ILE A 99 3.04 -11.46 11.93
CA ILE A 99 2.48 -10.25 11.32
C ILE A 99 0.99 -10.21 11.62
N ASN A 100 0.52 -9.11 12.19
CA ASN A 100 -0.90 -8.86 12.45
C ASN A 100 -1.33 -7.58 11.72
N GLN A 101 -2.49 -7.62 11.09
CA GLN A 101 -3.12 -6.43 10.56
C GLN A 101 -3.66 -5.59 11.72
N SER A 102 -3.24 -4.31 11.77
CA SER A 102 -3.65 -3.36 12.81
C SER A 102 -4.87 -2.54 12.37
N SER A 103 -4.94 -2.19 11.09
CA SER A 103 -6.15 -1.63 10.45
C SER A 103 -6.29 -2.14 9.02
N PRO A 104 -7.52 -2.36 8.53
CA PRO A 104 -7.77 -2.71 7.14
C PRO A 104 -7.45 -1.52 6.22
N ASP A 105 -7.28 -1.81 4.93
CA ASP A 105 -7.26 -0.81 3.88
C ASP A 105 -8.64 -0.18 3.72
N PRO A 106 -8.75 1.16 3.67
CA PRO A 106 -10.04 1.84 3.45
C PRO A 106 -10.72 1.45 2.12
N ASP A 107 -9.92 1.06 1.13
CA ASP A 107 -10.38 0.70 -0.21
C ASP A 107 -10.59 -0.82 -0.40
N GLY A 108 -10.45 -1.61 0.69
CA GLY A 108 -10.67 -3.04 0.68
C GLY A 108 -9.42 -3.87 0.36
N LEU A 109 -9.63 -5.12 -0.05
CA LEU A 109 -8.56 -6.06 -0.40
C LEU A 109 -9.00 -6.96 -1.55
N ASP A 110 -8.34 -6.86 -2.68
CA ASP A 110 -8.50 -7.79 -3.82
C ASP A 110 -7.47 -8.92 -3.69
N GLY A 111 -7.97 -10.12 -3.32
CA GLY A 111 -7.17 -11.32 -3.17
C GLY A 111 -6.55 -11.53 -1.79
N ALA A 112 -5.23 -11.67 -1.72
CA ALA A 112 -4.52 -12.02 -0.48
C ALA A 112 -3.26 -11.16 -0.30
N TYR A 113 -2.83 -11.02 0.96
CA TYR A 113 -1.55 -10.41 1.29
C TYR A 113 -0.37 -11.31 0.90
N SER A 114 0.67 -10.70 0.30
CA SER A 114 1.99 -11.28 0.12
C SER A 114 2.93 -10.78 1.21
N TYR A 115 3.74 -11.66 1.76
CA TYR A 115 4.67 -11.35 2.84
C TYR A 115 6.12 -11.57 2.39
N GLN A 116 7.01 -10.67 2.80
CA GLN A 116 8.45 -10.81 2.63
C GLN A 116 9.15 -10.34 3.90
N TRP A 117 9.74 -11.27 4.66
CA TRP A 117 10.58 -10.92 5.80
C TRP A 117 11.94 -10.41 5.35
N GLN A 118 12.48 -9.47 6.09
CA GLN A 118 13.79 -8.85 5.82
C GLN A 118 14.59 -8.73 7.10
N SER A 119 15.93 -8.89 6.99
CA SER A 119 16.87 -8.66 8.08
C SER A 119 17.89 -7.59 7.72
N SER A 120 18.38 -6.89 8.75
CA SER A 120 19.43 -5.88 8.64
C SER A 120 20.37 -5.95 9.82
N SER A 121 21.67 -5.72 9.60
CA SER A 121 22.68 -5.57 10.67
C SER A 121 22.95 -4.10 11.03
N ASP A 122 22.58 -3.15 10.16
CA ASP A 122 22.87 -1.72 10.29
C ASP A 122 21.62 -0.84 10.35
N GLY A 123 20.42 -1.43 10.16
CA GLY A 123 19.14 -0.72 10.09
C GLY A 123 18.93 0.07 8.79
N ILE A 124 19.90 0.03 7.87
CA ILE A 124 19.89 0.78 6.61
C ILE A 124 19.73 -0.17 5.41
N SER A 125 20.60 -1.18 5.36
CA SER A 125 20.63 -2.17 4.28
C SER A 125 19.80 -3.40 4.67
N TRP A 126 18.75 -3.72 3.89
CA TRP A 126 17.82 -4.79 4.20
C TRP A 126 17.92 -5.93 3.19
N ASN A 127 18.10 -7.14 3.67
CA ASN A 127 18.18 -8.35 2.88
C ASN A 127 16.92 -9.21 3.06
N ASN A 128 16.42 -9.76 1.97
CA ASN A 128 15.27 -10.66 2.03
C ASN A 128 15.63 -11.97 2.72
N ILE A 129 14.78 -12.40 3.64
CA ILE A 129 14.79 -13.73 4.24
C ILE A 129 13.95 -14.65 3.35
N ALA A 130 14.36 -15.89 3.12
CA ALA A 130 13.61 -16.87 2.32
C ALA A 130 12.37 -17.38 3.10
N ASN A 131 11.47 -16.47 3.49
CA ASN A 131 10.21 -16.74 4.17
C ASN A 131 9.14 -15.77 3.65
N THR A 132 8.01 -16.32 3.18
CA THR A 132 6.88 -15.59 2.59
C THR A 132 5.56 -15.86 3.30
N THR A 133 5.61 -16.34 4.54
CA THR A 133 4.41 -16.57 5.37
C THR A 133 4.21 -15.43 6.37
N SER A 134 3.03 -15.34 6.97
CA SER A 134 2.74 -14.33 7.99
C SER A 134 3.47 -14.56 9.33
N THR A 135 4.24 -15.64 9.45
CA THR A 135 5.02 -15.98 10.63
C THR A 135 6.48 -16.23 10.30
N TYR A 136 7.38 -15.92 11.23
CA TYR A 136 8.82 -16.17 11.09
C TYR A 136 9.39 -16.70 12.40
N SER A 137 10.10 -17.85 12.35
CA SER A 137 10.85 -18.39 13.48
C SER A 137 12.25 -17.78 13.52
N ILE A 138 12.60 -17.15 14.62
CA ILE A 138 13.89 -16.50 14.83
C ILE A 138 15.00 -17.56 14.88
N LEU A 139 16.02 -17.38 14.05
CA LEU A 139 17.18 -18.26 13.96
C LEU A 139 18.37 -17.70 14.75
N ASN A 140 19.32 -18.55 15.10
CA ASN A 140 20.59 -18.11 15.71
C ASN A 140 21.33 -17.07 14.84
N THR A 141 21.22 -17.18 13.52
CA THR A 141 21.81 -16.22 12.58
C THR A 141 21.17 -14.83 12.59
N ASP A 142 20.06 -14.64 13.30
CA ASP A 142 19.36 -13.35 13.43
C ASP A 142 19.80 -12.57 14.67
N LEU A 143 20.51 -13.20 15.57
CA LEU A 143 21.00 -12.56 16.79
C LEU A 143 21.83 -11.31 16.45
N GLY A 144 21.55 -10.21 17.12
CA GLY A 144 22.16 -8.90 16.89
C GLY A 144 21.60 -8.15 15.67
N LYS A 145 20.65 -8.72 14.94
CA LYS A 145 20.03 -8.09 13.77
C LYS A 145 18.67 -7.48 14.07
N GLN A 146 18.25 -6.67 13.14
CA GLN A 146 16.90 -6.11 13.06
C GLN A 146 16.08 -6.89 12.03
N ILE A 147 14.83 -7.14 12.33
CA ILE A 147 13.85 -7.87 11.47
C ILE A 147 12.65 -6.99 11.24
N ARG A 148 12.16 -6.96 9.99
CA ARG A 148 10.91 -6.33 9.56
C ARG A 148 10.22 -7.18 8.50
N ALA A 149 9.00 -6.83 8.17
CA ALA A 149 8.29 -7.44 7.05
C ALA A 149 7.82 -6.37 6.05
N LEU A 150 7.84 -6.72 4.76
CA LEU A 150 7.20 -6.02 3.67
C LEU A 150 5.93 -6.79 3.31
N ILE A 151 4.78 -6.13 3.32
CA ILE A 151 3.50 -6.67 2.91
C ILE A 151 3.11 -6.01 1.59
N SER A 152 2.71 -6.80 0.59
CA SER A 152 2.23 -6.31 -0.71
C SER A 152 0.87 -6.92 -1.00
N TYR A 153 -0.03 -6.11 -1.57
CA TYR A 153 -1.38 -6.54 -1.96
C TYR A 153 -1.96 -5.58 -3.00
N SER A 154 -3.10 -5.93 -3.60
CA SER A 154 -3.94 -5.01 -4.36
C SER A 154 -5.22 -4.72 -3.57
N ASP A 155 -5.73 -3.49 -3.65
CA ASP A 155 -7.02 -3.13 -3.10
C ASP A 155 -8.16 -3.38 -4.10
N ASP A 156 -9.42 -3.22 -3.66
CA ASP A 156 -10.61 -3.41 -4.51
C ASP A 156 -10.78 -2.32 -5.58
N LYS A 157 -9.95 -1.27 -5.56
CA LYS A 157 -9.88 -0.21 -6.58
C LYS A 157 -8.74 -0.41 -7.58
N GLY A 158 -7.95 -1.46 -7.43
CA GLY A 158 -6.86 -1.85 -8.34
C GLY A 158 -5.51 -1.21 -8.05
N PHE A 159 -5.34 -0.50 -6.93
CA PHE A 159 -4.03 0.01 -6.52
C PHE A 159 -3.18 -1.11 -5.92
N THR A 160 -1.90 -1.11 -6.26
CA THR A 160 -0.92 -2.02 -5.66
C THR A 160 -0.25 -1.32 -4.49
N GLU A 161 -0.41 -1.92 -3.31
CA GLU A 161 0.07 -1.38 -2.05
C GLU A 161 1.31 -2.12 -1.53
N LYS A 162 2.19 -1.38 -0.84
CA LYS A 162 3.37 -1.92 -0.17
C LYS A 162 3.52 -1.27 1.19
N VAL A 163 3.41 -2.07 2.24
CA VAL A 163 3.50 -1.63 3.63
C VAL A 163 4.69 -2.29 4.31
N ILE A 164 5.47 -1.51 5.05
CA ILE A 164 6.58 -1.99 5.87
C ILE A 164 6.14 -1.92 7.32
N THR A 165 6.37 -3.02 8.07
CA THR A 165 6.07 -3.07 9.51
C THR A 165 7.09 -2.27 10.33
N ASP A 166 6.79 -2.12 11.62
CA ASP A 166 7.78 -1.79 12.65
C ASP A 166 8.95 -2.78 12.62
N VAL A 167 10.09 -2.32 13.16
CA VAL A 167 11.33 -3.09 13.25
C VAL A 167 11.40 -3.80 14.60
N ARG A 168 11.81 -5.06 14.58
CA ARG A 168 12.09 -5.87 15.79
C ARG A 168 13.58 -6.11 15.89
N THR A 169 14.22 -5.67 16.98
CA THR A 169 15.61 -5.97 17.26
C THR A 169 15.72 -7.33 17.97
N ILE A 170 16.56 -8.22 17.46
CA ILE A 170 16.80 -9.53 18.03
C ILE A 170 18.07 -9.42 18.91
N PRO A 171 17.93 -9.52 20.24
CA PRO A 171 19.07 -9.35 21.13
C PRO A 171 20.06 -10.52 21.01
N VAL A 172 21.35 -10.22 21.16
CA VAL A 172 22.34 -11.26 21.41
C VAL A 172 22.18 -11.69 22.86
N PRO A 173 22.05 -12.99 23.17
CA PRO A 173 22.04 -13.45 24.55
C PRO A 173 23.31 -13.02 25.28
N VAL A 174 23.15 -12.46 26.46
CA VAL A 174 24.31 -12.14 27.31
C VAL A 174 24.74 -13.42 28.00
N THR A 175 25.98 -13.89 27.68
CA THR A 175 26.62 -14.96 28.46
C THR A 175 27.21 -14.34 29.72
N VAL A 176 26.84 -14.90 30.85
CA VAL A 176 27.30 -14.43 32.17
C VAL A 176 28.33 -15.40 32.71
N ASP A 177 29.59 -14.97 32.83
CA ASP A 177 30.69 -15.85 33.26
C ASP A 177 30.82 -15.96 34.77
N ASN A 178 30.45 -14.94 35.51
CA ASN A 178 30.52 -14.94 36.97
C ASN A 178 29.21 -14.41 37.56
N VAL A 179 28.58 -15.26 38.34
CA VAL A 179 27.36 -14.93 39.08
C VAL A 179 27.66 -14.98 40.56
N GLU A 180 27.56 -13.84 41.25
CA GLU A 180 27.70 -13.77 42.71
C GLU A 180 26.39 -13.31 43.30
N THR A 181 25.88 -14.03 44.26
CA THR A 181 24.63 -13.73 44.96
C THR A 181 24.90 -13.00 46.28
N PHE A 182 24.34 -11.80 46.41
CA PHE A 182 24.39 -10.98 47.62
C PHE A 182 22.99 -10.73 48.15
N GLY A 183 22.59 -11.54 49.12
CA GLY A 183 21.25 -11.42 49.73
C GLY A 183 20.15 -11.67 48.72
N ALA A 184 19.32 -10.66 48.45
CA ALA A 184 18.19 -10.74 47.54
C ALA A 184 18.54 -10.44 46.06
N TYR A 185 19.80 -10.21 45.73
CA TYR A 185 20.23 -9.83 44.36
C TYR A 185 21.38 -10.74 43.90
N THR A 186 21.36 -10.95 42.59
CA THR A 186 22.44 -11.64 41.87
C THR A 186 23.17 -10.62 41.01
N LEU A 187 24.47 -10.53 41.15
CA LEU A 187 25.35 -9.74 40.29
C LEU A 187 25.97 -10.65 39.23
N ALA A 188 25.89 -10.21 37.98
CA ALA A 188 26.46 -10.92 36.86
C ALA A 188 27.43 -10.01 36.11
N LYS A 189 28.56 -10.52 35.67
CA LYS A 189 29.55 -9.80 34.88
C LYS A 189 29.76 -10.52 33.55
N THR A 190 29.75 -9.77 32.45
CA THR A 190 30.04 -10.30 31.13
C THR A 190 31.55 -10.27 30.84
N ASP A 191 32.00 -10.96 29.81
CA ASP A 191 33.39 -10.89 29.30
C ASP A 191 33.77 -9.47 28.85
N SER A 192 32.78 -8.64 28.41
CA SER A 192 33.03 -7.23 28.09
C SER A 192 33.20 -6.35 29.34
N GLY A 193 32.96 -6.89 30.53
CA GLY A 193 33.11 -6.15 31.78
C GLY A 193 31.88 -5.43 32.27
N ASP A 194 30.75 -5.53 31.53
CA ASP A 194 29.46 -4.93 31.89
C ASP A 194 28.84 -5.69 33.08
N GLY A 195 28.35 -4.95 34.08
CA GLY A 195 27.67 -5.51 35.24
C GLY A 195 26.17 -5.49 35.09
N TYR A 196 25.51 -6.57 35.45
CA TYR A 196 24.08 -6.71 35.44
C TYR A 196 23.56 -7.12 36.83
N ILE A 197 22.37 -6.64 37.22
CA ILE A 197 21.74 -6.97 38.49
C ILE A 197 20.39 -7.63 38.19
N ALA A 198 20.13 -8.74 38.89
CA ALA A 198 18.81 -9.40 38.89
C ALA A 198 18.39 -9.77 40.31
N PRO A 199 17.08 -9.88 40.61
CA PRO A 199 16.61 -10.49 41.81
C PRO A 199 17.11 -11.93 41.91
N ALA A 200 17.51 -12.36 43.14
CA ALA A 200 18.02 -13.71 43.32
C ALA A 200 16.99 -14.76 42.91
N GLY A 201 17.39 -15.72 42.07
CA GLY A 201 16.54 -16.77 41.55
C GLY A 201 15.78 -16.42 40.26
N THR A 202 16.13 -15.31 39.60
CA THR A 202 15.62 -14.95 38.26
C THR A 202 16.76 -14.92 37.25
N ASP A 203 16.46 -15.21 35.97
CA ASP A 203 17.40 -15.10 34.82
C ASP A 203 17.21 -13.79 34.07
N GLU A 204 16.42 -12.86 34.60
CA GLU A 204 16.17 -11.54 33.98
C GLU A 204 17.15 -10.51 34.52
N PHE A 205 18.26 -10.32 33.82
CA PHE A 205 19.26 -9.32 34.14
C PHE A 205 18.91 -7.97 33.51
N ILE A 206 19.08 -6.90 34.27
CA ILE A 206 18.91 -5.50 33.85
C ILE A 206 20.30 -4.87 33.75
N PRO A 207 20.63 -4.19 32.65
CA PRO A 207 21.89 -3.50 32.46
C PRO A 207 22.09 -2.33 33.43
#